data_43a23b7b0703eb50a5965c0d4e052f59
#
_entry.id   43a23b7b0703eb50a5965c0d4e052f59
#
_cell.length_a   1.000
_cell.length_b   1.000
_cell.length_c   1.000
_cell.angle_alpha   90.00
_cell.angle_beta   90.00
_cell.angle_gamma   90.00
#
_symmetry.space_group_name_H-M   'P 1'
#
loop_
_entity.id
_entity.type
_entity.pdbx_description
1 polymer ?
#
loop_
_entity_poly.entity_id
_entity_poly.type
_entity_poly.pdbx_seq_one_letter_code
_entity_poly.pdbx_strand_id
1 'polypeptide(L)'
;MASTTYAQSPHFRLTSAATLALFVAVAAPGLSHAPALSFAIRSAPTEQSPADAKPGTAFDIPHTAELQIGAYSGLPYTHPSDATITRPDGSPFTVRDVPWLTDPWNDPIYYGVRISGWSGRLPIGGMFDFTHSKAIADVEAEAAFEGTKDGVTLPAKAKLNQVLKRLEFSHGHNILTFNGLYRLPFGSERVNPYLGFGLGVNLPHTEVWLEGDEKRTYEYQLAGTATQALAGLEIRLPRSTSLFLEYKFSFAWYSAPLTGRDGGWLFQDIWRQLSERQAGTKPTYGEVETTLATHQAVGGLAVRIGGMPVAP
;
A
#
# COMPACT_ATOMS: atom_id res chain seq x y z
N MET A 1 36.03 -4.65 -6.91
CA MET A 1 35.73 -3.76 -5.77
C MET A 1 35.24 -2.45 -6.37
N ALA A 2 33.94 -2.27 -6.47
CA ALA A 2 33.33 -1.01 -6.89
C ALA A 2 32.38 -0.60 -5.77
N SER A 3 32.81 0.39 -4.99
CA SER A 3 32.03 1.04 -3.95
C SER A 3 31.00 1.94 -4.61
N THR A 4 29.73 1.54 -4.57
CA THR A 4 28.62 2.42 -4.97
C THR A 4 28.27 3.29 -3.79
N THR A 5 28.80 4.51 -3.78
CA THR A 5 28.47 5.55 -2.80
C THR A 5 27.04 6.02 -3.05
N TYR A 6 26.11 5.68 -2.18
CA TYR A 6 24.77 6.27 -2.16
C TYR A 6 24.88 7.73 -1.66
N ALA A 7 24.59 8.67 -2.55
CA ALA A 7 24.54 10.09 -2.20
C ALA A 7 23.31 10.33 -1.30
N GLN A 8 23.55 10.89 -0.13
CA GLN A 8 22.51 11.37 0.78
C GLN A 8 21.72 12.50 0.13
N SER A 9 20.42 12.31 -0.04
CA SER A 9 19.49 13.39 -0.38
C SER A 9 19.14 14.19 0.88
N PRO A 10 19.02 15.52 0.80
CA PRO A 10 18.77 16.37 1.95
C PRO A 10 17.36 16.14 2.52
N HIS A 11 17.28 16.07 3.84
CA HIS A 11 16.04 15.97 4.61
C HIS A 11 15.09 17.14 4.29
N PHE A 12 14.02 16.86 3.56
CA PHE A 12 12.94 17.81 3.31
C PHE A 12 11.93 17.72 4.45
N ARG A 13 11.96 18.69 5.37
CA ARG A 13 10.90 18.85 6.37
C ARG A 13 9.71 19.54 5.70
N LEU A 14 8.68 18.79 5.39
CA LEU A 14 7.39 19.32 4.90
C LEU A 14 6.58 19.85 6.08
N THR A 15 6.45 21.16 6.16
CA THR A 15 5.42 21.83 6.96
C THR A 15 4.07 21.67 6.25
N SER A 16 3.08 21.20 7.01
CA SER A 16 1.71 20.94 6.58
C SER A 16 1.08 22.17 5.92
N ALA A 17 0.48 22.04 4.77
CA ALA A 17 -0.66 22.77 4.20
C ALA A 17 -0.63 23.18 2.72
N ALA A 18 0.37 22.77 1.91
CA ALA A 18 0.44 23.28 0.52
C ALA A 18 0.58 22.24 -0.58
N THR A 19 0.46 20.95 -0.31
CA THR A 19 0.87 19.89 -1.26
C THR A 19 -0.27 19.20 -2.02
N LEU A 20 -1.50 19.71 -1.98
CA LEU A 20 -2.64 19.09 -2.68
C LEU A 20 -2.79 19.48 -4.16
N ALA A 21 -1.94 20.35 -4.71
CA ALA A 21 -2.12 20.92 -6.05
C ALA A 21 -1.18 20.40 -7.14
N LEU A 22 -0.26 19.44 -6.88
CA LEU A 22 0.80 19.10 -7.84
C LEU A 22 0.76 17.70 -8.46
N PHE A 23 -0.34 16.94 -8.32
CA PHE A 23 -0.35 15.52 -8.73
C PHE A 23 -1.06 15.19 -10.04
N VAL A 24 -1.33 16.15 -10.93
CA VAL A 24 -2.02 15.87 -12.23
C VAL A 24 -1.07 15.88 -13.44
N ALA A 25 0.23 16.11 -13.30
CA ALA A 25 1.08 16.47 -14.45
C ALA A 25 2.09 15.40 -14.93
N VAL A 26 2.12 14.17 -14.42
CA VAL A 26 3.15 13.18 -14.85
C VAL A 26 2.53 11.86 -15.26
N ALA A 27 1.82 11.82 -16.38
CA ALA A 27 1.69 10.60 -17.21
C ALA A 27 0.98 10.92 -18.56
N ALA A 28 1.61 11.65 -19.46
CA ALA A 28 1.33 11.51 -20.91
C ALA A 28 2.45 12.19 -21.72
N PRO A 29 3.29 11.46 -22.45
CA PRO A 29 4.05 12.05 -23.53
C PRO A 29 3.16 12.17 -24.77
N GLY A 30 2.93 13.42 -25.24
CA GLY A 30 2.42 13.69 -26.55
C GLY A 30 0.99 14.21 -26.67
N LEU A 31 0.75 15.46 -26.27
CA LEU A 31 -0.30 16.31 -26.86
C LEU A 31 0.11 17.78 -26.74
N SER A 32 0.79 18.28 -27.77
CA SER A 32 0.92 19.70 -28.04
C SER A 32 -0.40 20.19 -28.64
N HIS A 33 -0.87 21.36 -28.16
CA HIS A 33 -2.04 22.15 -28.52
C HIS A 33 -3.23 22.01 -27.56
N ALA A 34 -3.23 22.82 -26.51
CA ALA A 34 -4.41 23.12 -25.73
C ALA A 34 -5.06 24.42 -26.27
N PRO A 35 -6.34 24.39 -26.64
CA PRO A 35 -7.12 25.62 -26.85
C PRO A 35 -7.52 26.21 -25.50
N ALA A 36 -7.41 27.54 -25.40
CA ALA A 36 -7.85 28.30 -24.24
C ALA A 36 -9.35 28.10 -23.97
N LEU A 37 -9.71 27.65 -22.77
CA LEU A 37 -11.09 27.53 -22.31
C LEU A 37 -11.56 28.90 -21.81
N SER A 38 -12.37 29.59 -22.64
CA SER A 38 -13.14 30.76 -22.22
C SER A 38 -14.36 30.30 -21.42
N PHE A 39 -14.44 30.66 -20.16
CA PHE A 39 -15.66 30.49 -19.36
C PHE A 39 -16.65 31.61 -19.68
N ALA A 40 -17.70 31.30 -20.45
CA ALA A 40 -18.86 32.17 -20.60
C ALA A 40 -19.83 31.91 -19.42
N ILE A 41 -19.98 32.89 -18.56
CA ILE A 41 -21.02 32.90 -17.53
C ILE A 41 -22.37 33.12 -18.22
N ARG A 42 -23.18 32.06 -18.28
CA ARG A 42 -24.56 32.14 -18.76
C ARG A 42 -25.47 32.45 -17.58
N SER A 43 -26.20 33.56 -17.66
CA SER A 43 -27.20 34.02 -16.70
C SER A 43 -28.27 32.94 -16.44
N ALA A 44 -28.68 32.85 -15.18
CA ALA A 44 -29.62 31.89 -14.64
C ALA A 44 -31.04 32.04 -15.28
N PRO A 45 -31.73 30.93 -15.50
CA PRO A 45 -33.16 30.96 -15.73
C PRO A 45 -33.94 31.13 -14.42
N THR A 46 -35.03 31.84 -14.52
CA THR A 46 -35.98 32.30 -13.51
C THR A 46 -36.49 31.15 -12.60
N GLU A 47 -36.55 31.45 -11.31
CA GLU A 47 -37.14 30.64 -10.23
C GLU A 47 -38.47 30.02 -10.57
N GLN A 48 -38.55 28.68 -10.54
CA GLN A 48 -39.79 27.97 -10.28
C GLN A 48 -39.94 27.74 -8.78
N SER A 49 -41.13 28.05 -8.28
CA SER A 49 -41.54 27.99 -6.86
C SER A 49 -41.25 26.63 -6.22
N PRO A 50 -40.75 26.60 -4.98
CA PRO A 50 -40.35 25.34 -4.31
C PRO A 50 -41.51 24.70 -3.53
N ALA A 51 -42.64 24.44 -4.15
CA ALA A 51 -43.83 23.92 -3.45
C ALA A 51 -44.09 22.40 -3.63
N ASP A 52 -43.36 21.70 -4.50
CA ASP A 52 -43.59 20.29 -4.78
C ASP A 52 -42.33 19.38 -4.76
N ALA A 53 -41.29 19.80 -4.09
CA ALA A 53 -40.18 18.90 -3.84
C ALA A 53 -40.55 17.91 -2.72
N LYS A 54 -41.04 16.72 -3.10
CA LYS A 54 -41.03 15.58 -2.17
C LYS A 54 -39.63 15.51 -1.52
N PRO A 55 -39.52 15.32 -0.17
CA PRO A 55 -38.23 15.08 0.44
C PRO A 55 -37.69 13.81 -0.21
N GLY A 56 -36.70 13.96 -1.10
CA GLY A 56 -35.94 12.85 -1.66
C GLY A 56 -35.33 12.09 -0.51
N THR A 57 -35.66 10.83 -0.37
CA THR A 57 -34.99 9.95 0.57
C THR A 57 -33.51 9.93 0.17
N ALA A 58 -32.60 10.03 1.12
CA ALA A 58 -31.14 10.13 0.93
C ALA A 58 -30.49 8.95 0.16
N PHE A 59 -31.27 8.15 -0.56
CA PHE A 59 -30.87 6.93 -1.27
C PHE A 59 -31.25 6.89 -2.75
N ASP A 60 -31.75 7.99 -3.33
CA ASP A 60 -32.13 8.06 -4.75
C ASP A 60 -30.95 8.30 -5.72
N ILE A 61 -29.75 7.86 -5.38
CA ILE A 61 -28.65 7.78 -6.35
C ILE A 61 -28.93 6.53 -7.22
N PRO A 62 -29.11 6.67 -8.56
CA PRO A 62 -29.28 5.51 -9.40
C PRO A 62 -28.04 4.64 -9.34
N HIS A 63 -28.15 3.51 -8.68
CA HIS A 63 -27.08 2.53 -8.56
C HIS A 63 -27.13 1.64 -9.80
N THR A 64 -26.13 1.76 -10.67
CA THR A 64 -25.88 0.78 -11.72
C THR A 64 -24.81 -0.19 -11.22
N ALA A 65 -25.00 -1.48 -11.50
CA ALA A 65 -23.92 -2.45 -11.24
C ALA A 65 -22.72 -2.09 -12.12
N GLU A 66 -21.56 -1.96 -11.51
CA GLU A 66 -20.32 -1.53 -12.18
C GLU A 66 -19.18 -2.46 -11.81
N LEU A 67 -18.37 -2.80 -12.80
CA LEU A 67 -17.04 -3.37 -12.62
C LEU A 67 -16.01 -2.32 -13.02
N GLN A 68 -14.96 -2.18 -12.23
CA GLN A 68 -13.89 -1.22 -12.48
C GLN A 68 -12.53 -1.89 -12.35
N ILE A 69 -11.62 -1.54 -13.25
CA ILE A 69 -10.20 -1.90 -13.14
C ILE A 69 -9.43 -0.59 -13.02
N GLY A 70 -8.60 -0.46 -12.00
CA GLY A 70 -7.86 0.76 -11.72
C GLY A 70 -6.40 0.50 -11.37
N ALA A 71 -5.61 1.55 -11.58
CA ALA A 71 -4.22 1.63 -11.12
C ALA A 71 -3.98 2.97 -10.43
N TYR A 72 -3.05 2.98 -9.49
CA TYR A 72 -2.75 4.16 -8.70
C TYR A 72 -1.28 4.21 -8.30
N SER A 73 -0.86 5.40 -7.90
CA SER A 73 0.39 5.64 -7.18
C SER A 73 0.13 6.61 -6.01
N GLY A 74 1.14 6.88 -5.19
CA GLY A 74 0.94 7.75 -4.03
C GLY A 74 2.14 7.84 -3.11
N LEU A 75 1.84 8.30 -1.89
CA LEU A 75 2.81 8.56 -0.84
C LEU A 75 2.50 7.69 0.38
N PRO A 76 3.26 6.63 0.63
CA PRO A 76 3.19 5.85 1.85
C PRO A 76 4.04 6.48 2.95
N TYR A 77 3.62 6.27 4.20
CA TYR A 77 4.39 6.50 5.42
C TYR A 77 4.18 5.33 6.36
N THR A 78 5.25 4.66 6.76
CA THR A 78 5.21 3.54 7.69
C THR A 78 5.75 3.98 9.04
N HIS A 79 5.00 3.71 10.10
CA HIS A 79 5.43 4.00 11.47
C HIS A 79 6.58 3.12 11.89
N PRO A 80 7.50 3.62 12.72
CA PRO A 80 8.48 2.78 13.40
C PRO A 80 7.79 1.63 14.14
N SER A 81 8.44 0.48 14.16
CA SER A 81 7.92 -0.70 14.83
C SER A 81 9.03 -1.63 15.30
N ASP A 82 8.73 -2.49 16.25
CA ASP A 82 9.67 -3.50 16.72
C ASP A 82 9.87 -4.60 15.67
N ALA A 83 11.10 -5.09 15.57
CA ALA A 83 11.41 -6.26 14.77
C ALA A 83 12.12 -7.29 15.67
N THR A 84 11.51 -8.46 15.80
CA THR A 84 12.07 -9.59 16.56
C THR A 84 12.63 -10.62 15.60
N ILE A 85 13.88 -10.96 15.78
CA ILE A 85 14.56 -12.01 15.01
C ILE A 85 14.85 -13.19 15.95
N THR A 86 14.26 -14.34 15.63
CA THR A 86 14.52 -15.60 16.33
C THR A 86 15.56 -16.39 15.55
N ARG A 87 16.67 -16.73 16.18
CA ARG A 87 17.76 -17.49 15.55
C ARG A 87 17.44 -18.99 15.49
N PRO A 88 18.18 -19.79 14.71
CA PRO A 88 17.95 -21.24 14.59
C PRO A 88 18.06 -22.03 15.90
N ASP A 89 18.83 -21.53 16.87
CA ASP A 89 18.97 -22.07 18.22
C ASP A 89 17.79 -21.73 19.15
N GLY A 90 16.84 -20.94 18.63
CA GLY A 90 15.66 -20.46 19.35
C GLY A 90 15.90 -19.19 20.18
N SER A 91 17.12 -18.61 20.18
CA SER A 91 17.37 -17.35 20.86
C SER A 91 16.74 -16.18 20.11
N PRO A 92 15.91 -15.35 20.74
CA PRO A 92 15.37 -14.14 20.11
C PRO A 92 16.22 -12.92 20.46
N PHE A 93 16.26 -11.97 19.57
CA PHE A 93 16.55 -10.59 19.88
C PHE A 93 15.57 -9.65 19.22
N THR A 94 15.32 -8.52 19.86
CA THR A 94 14.38 -7.51 19.35
C THR A 94 15.13 -6.20 19.12
N VAL A 95 14.89 -5.61 17.97
CA VAL A 95 15.23 -4.23 17.65
C VAL A 95 13.97 -3.39 17.88
N ARG A 96 14.06 -2.40 18.76
CA ARG A 96 12.93 -1.54 19.12
C ARG A 96 12.84 -0.35 18.17
N ASP A 97 11.61 0.01 17.84
CA ASP A 97 11.29 1.22 17.07
C ASP A 97 12.12 1.36 15.78
N VAL A 98 12.25 0.27 15.01
CA VAL A 98 12.93 0.30 13.70
C VAL A 98 12.32 1.38 12.82
N PRO A 99 13.08 2.40 12.39
CA PRO A 99 12.56 3.41 11.47
C PRO A 99 12.50 2.86 10.05
N TRP A 100 11.33 2.97 9.42
CA TRP A 100 11.07 2.45 8.09
C TRP A 100 11.04 3.57 7.04
N LEU A 101 11.93 3.49 6.06
CA LEU A 101 11.94 4.32 4.85
C LEU A 101 11.04 3.67 3.81
N THR A 102 10.27 4.48 3.08
CA THR A 102 9.31 3.99 2.09
C THR A 102 9.71 4.28 0.64
N ASP A 103 10.58 5.24 0.40
CA ASP A 103 11.18 5.62 -0.89
C ASP A 103 10.24 5.42 -2.11
N PRO A 104 9.08 6.09 -2.17
CA PRO A 104 8.02 5.75 -3.12
C PRO A 104 8.37 5.98 -4.59
N TRP A 105 9.38 6.81 -4.87
CA TRP A 105 9.76 7.20 -6.23
C TRP A 105 11.04 6.54 -6.73
N ASN A 106 11.75 5.81 -5.86
CA ASN A 106 12.88 4.99 -6.28
C ASN A 106 12.38 3.64 -6.82
N ASP A 107 13.11 3.07 -7.75
CA ASP A 107 12.76 1.77 -8.35
C ASP A 107 12.93 0.62 -7.33
N PRO A 108 11.95 -0.30 -7.26
CA PRO A 108 10.61 -0.25 -7.83
C PRO A 108 9.73 0.83 -7.14
N ILE A 109 9.01 1.60 -7.95
CA ILE A 109 8.17 2.70 -7.44
C ILE A 109 6.96 2.16 -6.64
N TYR A 110 6.35 3.05 -5.82
CA TYR A 110 5.06 2.75 -5.19
C TYR A 110 3.94 2.71 -6.25
N TYR A 111 3.18 1.61 -6.31
CA TYR A 111 2.00 1.49 -7.16
C TYR A 111 0.98 0.51 -6.58
N GLY A 112 -0.22 0.57 -7.11
CA GLY A 112 -1.22 -0.45 -6.87
C GLY A 112 -2.13 -0.66 -8.06
N VAL A 113 -2.74 -1.85 -8.08
CA VAL A 113 -3.77 -2.22 -9.05
C VAL A 113 -4.96 -2.81 -8.33
N ARG A 114 -6.17 -2.54 -8.86
CA ARG A 114 -7.37 -3.01 -8.21
C ARG A 114 -8.47 -3.37 -9.19
N ILE A 115 -9.33 -4.27 -8.76
CA ILE A 115 -10.58 -4.61 -9.40
C ILE A 115 -11.67 -4.38 -8.36
N SER A 116 -12.64 -3.53 -8.66
CA SER A 116 -13.78 -3.25 -7.79
C SER A 116 -15.09 -3.45 -8.50
N GLY A 117 -16.09 -3.94 -7.77
CA GLY A 117 -17.44 -4.12 -8.23
C GLY A 117 -18.42 -3.40 -7.31
N TRP A 118 -19.43 -2.73 -7.89
CA TRP A 118 -20.48 -2.05 -7.16
C TRP A 118 -21.84 -2.68 -7.45
N SER A 119 -22.66 -2.80 -6.41
CA SER A 119 -24.04 -3.26 -6.56
C SER A 119 -24.88 -2.24 -7.31
N GLY A 120 -25.80 -2.71 -8.20
CA GLY A 120 -26.76 -1.85 -8.88
C GLY A 120 -27.99 -1.52 -8.04
N ARG A 121 -28.11 -1.99 -6.82
CA ARG A 121 -29.29 -1.78 -5.97
C ARG A 121 -28.98 -1.18 -4.61
N LEU A 122 -27.79 -1.44 -4.09
CA LEU A 122 -27.33 -1.04 -2.77
C LEU A 122 -26.06 -0.21 -2.86
N PRO A 123 -25.79 0.69 -1.94
CA PRO A 123 -24.57 1.49 -1.92
C PRO A 123 -23.33 0.69 -1.47
N ILE A 124 -23.29 -0.59 -1.77
CA ILE A 124 -22.19 -1.49 -1.37
C ILE A 124 -21.43 -2.03 -2.57
N GLY A 125 -20.17 -2.35 -2.34
CA GLY A 125 -19.29 -2.95 -3.33
C GLY A 125 -18.24 -3.85 -2.71
N GLY A 126 -17.42 -4.44 -3.56
CA GLY A 126 -16.25 -5.22 -3.17
C GLY A 126 -15.04 -4.83 -4.02
N MET A 127 -13.84 -4.98 -3.48
CA MET A 127 -12.61 -4.62 -4.18
C MET A 127 -11.48 -5.57 -3.80
N PHE A 128 -10.85 -6.17 -4.81
CA PHE A 128 -9.50 -6.71 -4.69
C PHE A 128 -8.49 -5.60 -4.94
N ASP A 129 -7.58 -5.41 -4.01
CA ASP A 129 -6.57 -4.34 -4.05
C ASP A 129 -5.19 -4.93 -3.80
N PHE A 130 -4.31 -4.80 -4.78
CA PHE A 130 -2.89 -5.11 -4.66
C PHE A 130 -2.12 -3.83 -4.51
N THR A 131 -1.38 -3.70 -3.42
CA THR A 131 -0.48 -2.56 -3.16
C THR A 131 0.95 -3.05 -3.14
N HIS A 132 1.80 -2.44 -3.95
CA HIS A 132 3.24 -2.57 -3.91
C HIS A 132 3.82 -1.33 -3.22
N SER A 133 4.44 -1.54 -2.07
CA SER A 133 5.12 -0.50 -1.28
C SER A 133 6.50 -1.00 -0.89
N LYS A 134 7.25 -0.18 -0.15
CA LYS A 134 8.52 -0.56 0.46
C LYS A 134 8.51 -0.26 1.95
N ALA A 135 9.23 -1.09 2.71
CA ALA A 135 9.61 -0.81 4.08
C ALA A 135 11.08 -1.21 4.24
N ILE A 136 11.95 -0.23 4.38
CA ILE A 136 13.40 -0.39 4.44
C ILE A 136 13.86 0.14 5.78
N ALA A 137 14.46 -0.70 6.62
CA ALA A 137 15.03 -0.23 7.87
C ALA A 137 16.18 0.75 7.59
N ASP A 138 16.14 1.92 8.22
CA ASP A 138 17.26 2.85 8.18
C ASP A 138 18.41 2.30 9.03
N VAL A 139 19.28 1.50 8.42
CA VAL A 139 20.38 0.82 9.12
C VAL A 139 21.42 1.77 9.67
N GLU A 140 21.44 3.04 9.27
CA GLU A 140 22.29 4.08 9.83
C GLU A 140 21.72 4.71 11.11
N ALA A 141 20.42 4.49 11.37
CA ALA A 141 19.79 4.97 12.59
C ALA A 141 20.25 4.18 13.82
N GLU A 142 20.17 4.84 14.97
CA GLU A 142 20.34 4.20 16.28
C GLU A 142 19.01 3.59 16.75
N ALA A 143 19.07 2.37 17.28
CA ALA A 143 17.94 1.70 17.91
C ALA A 143 18.34 1.06 19.23
N ALA A 144 17.36 0.71 20.06
CA ALA A 144 17.58 -0.12 21.23
C ALA A 144 17.48 -1.60 20.83
N PHE A 145 18.31 -2.42 21.44
CA PHE A 145 18.34 -3.86 21.25
C PHE A 145 18.08 -4.57 22.57
N GLU A 146 17.34 -5.67 22.50
CA GLU A 146 17.08 -6.55 23.64
C GLU A 146 17.33 -7.99 23.23
N GLY A 147 17.98 -8.76 24.08
CA GLY A 147 18.23 -10.18 23.86
C GLY A 147 19.67 -10.51 23.43
N THR A 148 19.83 -11.68 22.83
CA THR A 148 21.13 -12.23 22.46
C THR A 148 21.14 -12.68 21.01
N LYS A 149 22.25 -12.44 20.32
CA LYS A 149 22.50 -12.96 18.98
C LYS A 149 23.69 -13.90 19.03
N ASP A 150 23.49 -15.16 18.65
CA ASP A 150 24.53 -16.20 18.63
C ASP A 150 25.28 -16.32 19.97
N GLY A 151 24.52 -16.28 21.09
CA GLY A 151 25.06 -16.37 22.46
C GLY A 151 25.70 -15.11 23.01
N VAL A 152 25.74 -14.01 22.23
CA VAL A 152 26.32 -12.72 22.66
C VAL A 152 25.17 -11.73 22.95
N THR A 153 25.19 -11.16 24.16
CA THR A 153 24.24 -10.10 24.54
C THR A 153 24.49 -8.87 23.67
N LEU A 154 23.40 -8.38 23.04
CA LEU A 154 23.49 -7.18 22.22
C LEU A 154 23.64 -5.92 23.09
N PRO A 155 24.27 -4.85 22.56
CA PRO A 155 24.35 -3.56 23.25
C PRO A 155 22.94 -2.99 23.41
N ALA A 156 22.64 -2.36 24.55
CA ALA A 156 21.34 -1.76 24.81
C ALA A 156 20.93 -0.70 23.78
N LYS A 157 21.91 -0.03 23.15
CA LYS A 157 21.72 0.96 22.08
C LYS A 157 22.91 0.96 21.13
N ALA A 158 22.65 0.89 19.84
CA ALA A 158 23.65 0.93 18.78
C ALA A 158 23.03 1.33 17.45
N LYS A 159 23.86 1.62 16.44
CA LYS A 159 23.36 1.69 15.06
C LYS A 159 22.91 0.31 14.60
N LEU A 160 21.82 0.28 13.81
CA LEU A 160 21.29 -0.97 13.29
C LEU A 160 22.32 -1.73 12.44
N ASN A 161 23.17 -1.02 11.68
CA ASN A 161 24.20 -1.63 10.83
C ASN A 161 25.26 -2.44 11.58
N GLN A 162 25.35 -2.33 12.91
CA GLN A 162 26.24 -3.17 13.72
C GLN A 162 25.69 -4.60 13.92
N VAL A 163 24.39 -4.80 13.68
CA VAL A 163 23.71 -6.10 13.88
C VAL A 163 23.06 -6.59 12.58
N LEU A 164 22.57 -5.65 11.76
CA LEU A 164 21.79 -5.91 10.55
C LEU A 164 22.45 -5.24 9.34
N LYS A 165 22.95 -6.02 8.37
CA LYS A 165 23.36 -5.46 7.07
C LYS A 165 22.16 -4.98 6.28
N ARG A 166 21.05 -5.76 6.34
CA ARG A 166 19.78 -5.49 5.66
C ARG A 166 18.61 -5.99 6.50
N LEU A 167 17.57 -5.20 6.56
CA LEU A 167 16.24 -5.60 7.03
C LEU A 167 15.24 -4.79 6.21
N GLU A 168 14.71 -5.39 5.17
CA GLU A 168 13.86 -4.65 4.25
C GLU A 168 12.89 -5.54 3.47
N PHE A 169 11.80 -4.91 3.05
CA PHE A 169 10.83 -5.40 2.08
C PHE A 169 10.86 -4.45 0.88
N SER A 170 12.06 -4.24 0.31
CA SER A 170 12.33 -3.18 -0.67
C SER A 170 11.86 -3.51 -2.09
N HIS A 171 11.86 -4.80 -2.46
CA HIS A 171 11.29 -5.30 -3.71
C HIS A 171 9.81 -5.69 -3.56
N GLY A 172 9.19 -5.24 -2.48
CA GLY A 172 7.75 -5.33 -2.24
C GLY A 172 7.38 -5.61 -0.80
N HIS A 173 6.95 -4.58 -0.08
CA HIS A 173 5.97 -4.69 0.98
C HIS A 173 4.61 -4.85 0.29
N ASN A 174 4.38 -6.04 -0.29
CA ASN A 174 3.20 -6.33 -1.09
C ASN A 174 2.05 -6.77 -0.19
N ILE A 175 0.91 -6.11 -0.34
CA ILE A 175 -0.32 -6.47 0.36
C ILE A 175 -1.41 -6.74 -0.68
N LEU A 176 -2.06 -7.88 -0.57
CA LEU A 176 -3.25 -8.21 -1.35
C LEU A 176 -4.45 -8.28 -0.41
N THR A 177 -5.41 -7.37 -0.55
CA THR A 177 -6.62 -7.31 0.28
C THR A 177 -7.89 -7.52 -0.51
N PHE A 178 -8.90 -8.09 0.16
CA PHE A 178 -10.30 -7.99 -0.25
C PHE A 178 -11.01 -7.02 0.67
N ASN A 179 -11.60 -5.96 0.09
CA ASN A 179 -12.26 -4.87 0.80
C ASN A 179 -13.76 -4.87 0.50
N GLY A 180 -14.59 -4.76 1.53
CA GLY A 180 -15.97 -4.33 1.41
C GLY A 180 -15.99 -2.80 1.28
N LEU A 181 -16.81 -2.29 0.36
CA LEU A 181 -16.93 -0.86 0.07
C LEU A 181 -18.34 -0.38 0.37
N TYR A 182 -18.47 0.88 0.79
CA TYR A 182 -19.74 1.56 1.02
C TYR A 182 -19.70 2.97 0.45
N ARG A 183 -20.61 3.29 -0.49
CA ARG A 183 -20.81 4.66 -1.00
C ARG A 183 -21.58 5.48 0.02
N LEU A 184 -21.08 6.69 0.30
CA LEU A 184 -21.71 7.58 1.24
C LEU A 184 -22.92 8.30 0.57
N PRO A 185 -24.01 8.59 1.31
CA PRO A 185 -25.28 9.05 0.73
C PRO A 185 -25.28 10.52 0.27
N PHE A 186 -24.19 11.25 0.49
CA PHE A 186 -24.06 12.67 0.10
C PHE A 186 -23.23 12.88 -1.17
N GLY A 187 -23.12 11.85 -2.01
CA GLY A 187 -22.50 11.92 -3.33
C GLY A 187 -23.39 12.53 -4.40
N SER A 188 -22.89 12.52 -5.61
CA SER A 188 -23.62 12.92 -6.83
C SER A 188 -23.34 11.90 -7.92
N GLU A 189 -24.02 12.04 -9.09
CA GLU A 189 -23.73 11.18 -10.25
C GLU A 189 -22.24 11.21 -10.68
N ARG A 190 -21.54 12.32 -10.43
CA ARG A 190 -20.14 12.52 -10.83
C ARG A 190 -19.14 12.34 -9.71
N VAL A 191 -19.54 12.60 -8.47
CA VAL A 191 -18.64 12.62 -7.31
C VAL A 191 -19.18 11.68 -6.26
N ASN A 192 -18.48 10.58 -6.03
CA ASN A 192 -18.92 9.48 -5.16
C ASN A 192 -17.92 9.26 -4.04
N PRO A 193 -18.17 9.81 -2.85
CA PRO A 193 -17.38 9.48 -1.67
C PRO A 193 -17.71 8.07 -1.18
N TYR A 194 -16.71 7.34 -0.70
CA TYR A 194 -16.86 5.98 -0.22
C TYR A 194 -15.89 5.66 0.91
N LEU A 195 -16.24 4.65 1.68
CA LEU A 195 -15.41 4.03 2.69
C LEU A 195 -15.18 2.56 2.33
N GLY A 196 -14.11 2.00 2.84
CA GLY A 196 -13.84 0.58 2.70
C GLY A 196 -13.09 0.01 3.89
N PHE A 197 -13.30 -1.27 4.10
CA PHE A 197 -12.54 -2.06 5.07
C PHE A 197 -12.27 -3.45 4.48
N GLY A 198 -11.06 -3.96 4.70
CA GLY A 198 -10.65 -5.24 4.13
C GLY A 198 -9.65 -6.01 4.97
N LEU A 199 -9.54 -7.27 4.57
CA LEU A 199 -8.59 -8.23 5.12
C LEU A 199 -7.78 -8.81 3.96
N GLY A 200 -6.56 -9.22 4.25
CA GLY A 200 -5.69 -9.74 3.21
C GLY A 200 -4.46 -10.48 3.70
N VAL A 201 -3.57 -10.73 2.77
CA VAL A 201 -2.30 -11.42 3.01
C VAL A 201 -1.12 -10.56 2.58
N ASN A 202 -0.01 -10.77 3.27
CA ASN A 202 1.26 -10.13 2.97
C ASN A 202 2.11 -11.06 2.09
N LEU A 203 2.57 -10.54 0.96
CA LEU A 203 3.40 -11.23 -0.02
C LEU A 203 4.71 -10.46 -0.22
N PRO A 204 5.49 -10.21 0.87
CA PRO A 204 6.70 -9.41 0.75
C PRO A 204 7.76 -10.11 -0.09
N HIS A 205 8.61 -9.30 -0.69
CA HIS A 205 9.95 -9.74 -1.06
C HIS A 205 10.87 -9.41 0.11
N THR A 206 11.15 -10.41 0.93
CA THR A 206 11.91 -10.26 2.16
C THR A 206 13.40 -10.22 1.84
N GLU A 207 14.09 -9.15 2.25
CA GLU A 207 15.55 -9.09 2.27
C GLU A 207 16.03 -8.87 3.69
N VAL A 208 16.64 -9.92 4.28
CA VAL A 208 17.21 -9.88 5.61
C VAL A 208 18.61 -10.47 5.57
N TRP A 209 19.57 -9.69 6.06
CA TRP A 209 20.95 -10.10 6.17
C TRP A 209 21.52 -9.60 7.49
N LEU A 210 21.85 -10.51 8.38
CA LEU A 210 22.45 -10.18 9.67
C LEU A 210 23.98 -10.06 9.54
N GLU A 211 24.58 -9.23 10.39
CA GLU A 211 26.03 -9.22 10.53
C GLU A 211 26.53 -10.59 11.04
N GLY A 212 27.58 -11.11 10.41
CA GLY A 212 28.13 -12.45 10.68
C GLY A 212 27.46 -13.59 9.91
N ASP A 213 26.30 -13.40 9.32
CA ASP A 213 25.70 -14.44 8.48
C ASP A 213 26.38 -14.50 7.10
N GLU A 214 26.63 -15.72 6.60
CA GLU A 214 27.24 -15.95 5.28
C GLU A 214 26.30 -15.58 4.14
N LYS A 215 24.98 -15.77 4.33
CA LYS A 215 23.95 -15.59 3.32
C LYS A 215 22.81 -14.70 3.83
N ARG A 216 22.19 -14.01 2.91
CA ARG A 216 20.93 -13.29 3.15
C ARG A 216 19.73 -14.15 2.78
N THR A 217 18.57 -13.81 3.32
CA THR A 217 17.29 -14.21 2.74
C THR A 217 16.86 -13.13 1.78
N TYR A 218 16.56 -13.50 0.53
CA TYR A 218 16.15 -12.59 -0.52
C TYR A 218 15.17 -13.32 -1.43
N GLU A 219 13.90 -13.37 -1.05
CA GLU A 219 12.86 -14.14 -1.77
C GLU A 219 11.46 -13.64 -1.45
N TYR A 220 10.50 -13.96 -2.33
CA TYR A 220 9.09 -13.74 -2.05
C TYR A 220 8.55 -14.75 -1.04
N GLN A 221 7.72 -14.25 -0.13
CA GLN A 221 7.17 -15.09 0.95
C GLN A 221 5.71 -14.77 1.19
N LEU A 222 4.93 -15.78 1.56
CA LEU A 222 3.65 -15.59 2.24
C LEU A 222 3.96 -15.43 3.73
N ALA A 223 4.01 -14.18 4.20
CA ALA A 223 4.59 -13.86 5.50
C ALA A 223 3.59 -13.30 6.51
N GLY A 224 2.30 -13.48 6.30
CA GLY A 224 1.29 -13.08 7.28
C GLY A 224 0.04 -12.46 6.67
N THR A 225 -0.68 -11.72 7.51
CA THR A 225 -1.98 -11.14 7.18
C THR A 225 -1.95 -9.62 7.31
N ALA A 226 -2.91 -8.97 6.66
CA ALA A 226 -3.10 -7.52 6.77
C ALA A 226 -4.58 -7.16 6.92
N THR A 227 -4.81 -6.00 7.53
CA THR A 227 -6.09 -5.29 7.48
C THR A 227 -5.90 -3.97 6.73
N GLN A 228 -6.95 -3.49 6.09
CA GLN A 228 -6.94 -2.21 5.40
C GLN A 228 -8.24 -1.47 5.68
N ALA A 229 -8.13 -0.18 6.01
CA ALA A 229 -9.24 0.76 6.03
C ALA A 229 -8.95 1.87 5.03
N LEU A 230 -9.99 2.34 4.33
CA LEU A 230 -9.82 3.39 3.34
C LEU A 230 -11.03 4.34 3.31
N ALA A 231 -10.73 5.58 2.93
CA ALA A 231 -11.72 6.61 2.62
C ALA A 231 -11.34 7.24 1.28
N GLY A 232 -12.26 7.28 0.34
CA GLY A 232 -11.99 7.70 -1.01
C GLY A 232 -13.07 8.58 -1.63
N LEU A 233 -12.67 9.25 -2.69
CA LEU A 233 -13.51 10.05 -3.54
C LEU A 233 -13.31 9.59 -4.99
N GLU A 234 -14.35 9.05 -5.60
CA GLU A 234 -14.39 8.76 -7.04
C GLU A 234 -14.99 9.94 -7.78
N ILE A 235 -14.32 10.41 -8.83
CA ILE A 235 -14.77 11.45 -9.73
C ILE A 235 -14.96 10.83 -11.11
N ARG A 236 -16.21 10.70 -11.55
CA ARG A 236 -16.55 10.13 -12.85
C ARG A 236 -16.26 11.12 -13.96
N LEU A 237 -15.36 10.73 -14.83
CA LEU A 237 -15.01 11.48 -16.04
C LEU A 237 -15.89 11.02 -17.21
N PRO A 238 -15.94 11.81 -18.31
CA PRO A 238 -16.59 11.40 -19.54
C PRO A 238 -16.10 10.03 -20.04
N ARG A 239 -16.97 9.34 -20.81
CA ARG A 239 -16.75 7.97 -21.26
C ARG A 239 -16.73 7.00 -20.06
N SER A 240 -15.90 6.00 -20.04
CA SER A 240 -15.87 4.97 -19.01
C SER A 240 -14.71 5.14 -18.00
N THR A 241 -14.22 6.35 -17.79
CA THR A 241 -13.06 6.61 -16.93
C THR A 241 -13.49 7.28 -15.63
N SER A 242 -12.82 6.94 -14.52
CA SER A 242 -12.92 7.63 -13.23
C SER A 242 -11.53 8.00 -12.73
N LEU A 243 -11.42 9.18 -12.13
CA LEU A 243 -10.32 9.54 -11.25
C LEU A 243 -10.73 9.17 -9.82
N PHE A 244 -9.80 8.69 -9.01
CA PHE A 244 -10.04 8.53 -7.58
C PHE A 244 -8.88 9.06 -6.76
N LEU A 245 -9.22 9.57 -5.60
CA LEU A 245 -8.30 9.99 -4.55
C LEU A 245 -8.68 9.23 -3.28
N GLU A 246 -7.69 8.65 -2.61
CA GLU A 246 -7.92 7.82 -1.44
C GLU A 246 -6.88 8.09 -0.35
N TYR A 247 -7.34 8.06 0.87
CA TYR A 247 -6.52 7.78 2.03
C TYR A 247 -6.72 6.32 2.42
N LYS A 248 -5.61 5.58 2.58
CA LYS A 248 -5.59 4.19 3.02
C LYS A 248 -4.75 4.08 4.29
N PHE A 249 -5.19 3.26 5.20
CA PHE A 249 -4.41 2.79 6.34
C PHE A 249 -4.36 1.28 6.30
N SER A 250 -3.16 0.72 6.28
CA SER A 250 -2.94 -0.73 6.38
C SER A 250 -2.18 -1.07 7.64
N PHE A 251 -2.57 -2.17 8.26
CA PHE A 251 -1.85 -2.77 9.37
C PHE A 251 -1.53 -4.23 9.00
N ALA A 252 -0.24 -4.52 8.91
CA ALA A 252 0.27 -5.79 8.42
C ALA A 252 1.10 -6.48 9.51
N TRP A 253 0.79 -7.76 9.77
CA TRP A 253 1.57 -8.62 10.66
C TRP A 253 2.48 -9.49 9.84
N TYR A 254 3.75 -9.49 10.14
CA TYR A 254 4.78 -10.24 9.46
C TYR A 254 5.38 -11.32 10.36
N SER A 255 5.55 -12.50 9.79
CA SER A 255 6.31 -13.63 10.30
C SER A 255 6.96 -14.28 9.08
N ALA A 256 8.21 -13.91 8.82
CA ALA A 256 8.93 -14.28 7.60
C ALA A 256 10.10 -15.20 7.93
N PRO A 257 10.15 -16.43 7.39
CA PRO A 257 11.24 -17.35 7.62
C PRO A 257 12.54 -16.85 6.98
N LEU A 258 13.65 -16.94 7.70
CA LEU A 258 14.98 -16.62 7.21
C LEU A 258 15.64 -17.88 6.66
N THR A 259 15.78 -17.97 5.35
CA THR A 259 16.13 -19.19 4.63
C THR A 259 17.55 -19.20 4.10
N GLY A 260 18.22 -18.03 4.06
CA GLY A 260 19.56 -17.90 3.48
C GLY A 260 19.58 -18.13 1.96
N ARG A 261 18.48 -17.90 1.27
CA ARG A 261 18.35 -18.10 -0.18
C ARG A 261 18.14 -16.78 -0.90
N ASP A 262 18.67 -16.72 -2.12
CA ASP A 262 18.26 -15.75 -3.14
C ASP A 262 17.17 -16.41 -3.99
N GLY A 263 15.94 -15.92 -3.89
CA GLY A 263 14.79 -16.35 -4.68
C GLY A 263 14.73 -15.64 -6.04
N GLY A 264 13.65 -15.83 -6.77
CA GLY A 264 13.51 -15.24 -8.08
C GLY A 264 12.08 -14.83 -8.42
N TRP A 265 11.18 -15.80 -8.49
CA TRP A 265 9.81 -15.57 -8.95
C TRP A 265 8.80 -15.79 -7.84
N LEU A 266 7.86 -14.85 -7.69
CA LEU A 266 6.80 -14.88 -6.69
C LEU A 266 6.13 -16.25 -6.54
N PHE A 267 5.63 -16.82 -7.63
CA PHE A 267 4.92 -18.09 -7.57
C PHE A 267 5.82 -19.27 -7.22
N GLN A 268 7.05 -19.29 -7.70
CA GLN A 268 8.01 -20.33 -7.40
C GLN A 268 8.42 -20.30 -5.93
N ASP A 269 8.71 -19.12 -5.39
CA ASP A 269 9.13 -18.95 -4.02
C ASP A 269 7.99 -19.30 -3.05
N ILE A 270 6.77 -18.81 -3.31
CA ILE A 270 5.59 -19.15 -2.50
C ILE A 270 5.30 -20.65 -2.54
N TRP A 271 5.35 -21.29 -3.71
CA TRP A 271 5.12 -22.73 -3.82
C TRP A 271 6.15 -23.53 -3.03
N ARG A 272 7.42 -23.16 -3.13
CA ARG A 272 8.51 -23.76 -2.36
C ARG A 272 8.27 -23.63 -0.86
N GLN A 273 7.96 -22.42 -0.39
CA GLN A 273 7.65 -22.15 1.01
C GLN A 273 6.49 -23.01 1.53
N LEU A 274 5.41 -23.13 0.76
CA LEU A 274 4.27 -23.96 1.13
C LEU A 274 4.63 -25.44 1.20
N SER A 275 5.42 -25.94 0.24
CA SER A 275 5.91 -27.32 0.21
C SER A 275 6.81 -27.63 1.40
N GLU A 276 7.70 -26.70 1.77
CA GLU A 276 8.58 -26.83 2.92
C GLU A 276 7.80 -26.82 4.24
N ARG A 277 6.80 -25.93 4.37
CA ARG A 277 5.89 -25.92 5.53
C ARG A 277 5.15 -27.26 5.67
N GLN A 278 4.64 -27.80 4.56
CA GLN A 278 3.96 -29.08 4.56
C GLN A 278 4.90 -30.24 4.93
N ALA A 279 6.16 -30.16 4.54
CA ALA A 279 7.21 -31.15 4.90
C ALA A 279 7.77 -30.97 6.33
N GLY A 280 7.36 -29.92 7.04
CA GLY A 280 7.88 -29.59 8.38
C GLY A 280 9.33 -29.11 8.38
N THR A 281 9.83 -28.59 7.26
CA THR A 281 11.19 -28.06 7.13
C THR A 281 11.32 -26.77 7.93
N LYS A 282 12.35 -26.69 8.77
CA LYS A 282 12.63 -25.47 9.56
C LYS A 282 13.48 -24.47 8.76
N PRO A 283 13.28 -23.16 8.95
CA PRO A 283 14.14 -22.14 8.37
C PRO A 283 15.60 -22.27 8.81
N THR A 284 16.54 -22.04 7.89
CA THR A 284 17.98 -22.25 8.14
C THR A 284 18.59 -21.17 9.01
N TYR A 285 18.08 -19.90 8.89
CA TYR A 285 18.63 -18.72 9.60
C TYR A 285 17.66 -18.14 10.62
N GLY A 286 16.50 -18.80 10.85
CA GLY A 286 15.52 -18.37 11.84
C GLY A 286 14.30 -17.71 11.24
N GLU A 287 13.74 -16.70 11.90
CA GLU A 287 12.52 -16.02 11.52
C GLU A 287 12.59 -14.55 11.92
N VAL A 288 11.97 -13.67 11.15
CA VAL A 288 11.76 -12.27 11.52
C VAL A 288 10.26 -12.00 11.67
N GLU A 289 9.90 -11.38 12.78
CA GLU A 289 8.55 -10.93 13.08
C GLU A 289 8.53 -9.41 13.25
N THR A 290 7.56 -8.76 12.62
CA THR A 290 7.32 -7.31 12.79
C THR A 290 5.88 -6.96 12.44
N THR A 291 5.46 -5.76 12.78
CA THR A 291 4.18 -5.20 12.33
C THR A 291 4.43 -3.89 11.62
N LEU A 292 3.74 -3.66 10.50
CA LEU A 292 3.87 -2.42 9.74
C LEU A 292 2.51 -1.71 9.69
N ALA A 293 2.46 -0.54 10.31
CA ALA A 293 1.32 0.38 10.26
C ALA A 293 1.63 1.47 9.23
N THR A 294 0.93 1.46 8.09
CA THR A 294 1.25 2.31 6.95
C THR A 294 0.07 3.19 6.56
N HIS A 295 0.28 4.51 6.56
CA HIS A 295 -0.61 5.51 5.98
C HIS A 295 -0.25 5.73 4.52
N GLN A 296 -1.25 5.89 3.65
CA GLN A 296 -1.05 6.04 2.22
C GLN A 296 -2.02 7.07 1.67
N ALA A 297 -1.51 8.11 1.02
CA ALA A 297 -2.30 9.04 0.22
C ALA A 297 -2.11 8.67 -1.24
N VAL A 298 -3.17 8.21 -1.91
CA VAL A 298 -3.09 7.69 -3.27
C VAL A 298 -4.02 8.40 -4.23
N GLY A 299 -3.59 8.46 -5.49
CA GLY A 299 -4.39 8.94 -6.60
C GLY A 299 -4.28 7.99 -7.79
N GLY A 300 -5.37 7.75 -8.48
CA GLY A 300 -5.38 6.80 -9.57
C GLY A 300 -6.51 7.00 -10.57
N LEU A 301 -6.44 6.20 -11.61
CA LEU A 301 -7.44 6.12 -12.67
C LEU A 301 -8.07 4.74 -12.69
N ALA A 302 -9.36 4.69 -12.96
CA ALA A 302 -10.09 3.45 -13.16
C ALA A 302 -10.90 3.52 -14.47
N VAL A 303 -11.01 2.36 -15.12
CA VAL A 303 -11.89 2.16 -16.27
C VAL A 303 -13.09 1.34 -15.80
N ARG A 304 -14.30 1.86 -16.06
CA ARG A 304 -15.54 1.15 -15.81
C ARG A 304 -15.83 0.22 -16.99
N ILE A 305 -16.04 -1.05 -16.69
CA ILE A 305 -16.34 -2.09 -17.67
C ILE A 305 -17.79 -2.53 -17.44
N GLY A 306 -18.69 -2.14 -18.33
CA GLY A 306 -20.11 -2.47 -18.24
C GLY A 306 -20.84 -1.71 -17.13
N GLY A 307 -21.91 -1.04 -17.49
CA GLY A 307 -23.00 -0.71 -16.60
C GLY A 307 -24.20 -1.44 -17.16
N MET A 308 -24.53 -2.61 -16.64
CA MET A 308 -25.83 -3.20 -16.98
C MET A 308 -26.89 -2.37 -16.29
N PRO A 309 -27.85 -1.78 -17.04
CA PRO A 309 -28.98 -1.15 -16.41
C PRO A 309 -29.69 -2.22 -15.57
N VAL A 310 -29.85 -1.93 -14.29
CA VAL A 310 -30.66 -2.79 -13.41
C VAL A 310 -32.09 -2.64 -13.91
N ALA A 311 -32.67 -3.73 -14.41
CA ALA A 311 -34.07 -3.75 -14.79
C ALA A 311 -34.94 -3.27 -13.62
N PRO A 312 -36.01 -2.51 -13.88
CA PRO A 312 -36.90 -1.92 -12.86
C PRO A 312 -37.47 -2.96 -11.90
#